data_34022d484c2cb24edfe85eaa9102f6e3
#
_entry.id   34022d484c2cb24edfe85eaa9102f6e3
#
_cell.length_a   1.000
_cell.length_b   1.000
_cell.length_c   1.000
_cell.angle_alpha   90.00
_cell.angle_beta   90.00
_cell.angle_gamma   90.00
#
_symmetry.space_group_name_H-M   'P 1'
#
loop_
_entity.id
_entity.type
_entity.pdbx_description
1 polymer ?
#
loop_
_entity_poly.entity_id
_entity_poly.type
_entity_poly.pdbx_seq_one_letter_code
_entity_poly.pdbx_strand_id
1 'polypeptide(L)'
;MRSALTAIALLALAGAAFASPAQTPPTPEAAATLVIYNHTDPQSQALAKYYAGRRGIPADHLLGIDCSSKEEISRDEFLVDIRSPIRNAFTAHGWWRVETGEDGQHYVRSASIRFVAVMRGVPLKIQSSTRDTALEAHADIQPGTPMALIAGQNEACVDSEIAAMFSLIPETAGFIPNPYFQQSVPALTLPPAHTPLLVCRLDGPSDAIVRHMIDAAIATEKTGLWGWAYLDERSILSPGYVVGDEWLTSAGSAMRRQGIPVIADYASEVLPPGFPMTDAAVYYGWYTQDVAGPFALPGFKFLPGAVAVHIHSYSARTVRDPNAAWAGPLLARGAAATMGNVYEPYLELTVHLDILQDRLMNGLTLAEAAYTATPGLSWMNVVLGDPLYRPYQSWSALTPTTGVHPNIWQRYRQIVLDANGDPLQAIPELTKLAIDAKTSMPLEALGQAQAAAGQFDTALQTLRDAAKVEHSRLIRFRLALERIEILRRAGRKDDAVEAIKEDLGTFDSDEEQTTLGRIALAINPPPPPTPSPIPSHTP
;
A
#
# COMPACT_ATOMS: atom_id res chain seq x y z
N MET A 1 -5.90 -10.15 93.64
CA MET A 1 -6.66 -9.10 92.94
C MET A 1 -5.70 -8.47 91.91
N ARG A 2 -5.80 -8.86 90.69
CA ARG A 2 -5.01 -8.28 89.57
C ARG A 2 -5.98 -7.94 88.45
N SER A 3 -6.13 -6.64 88.17
CA SER A 3 -6.94 -6.07 87.11
C SER A 3 -6.22 -6.23 85.77
N ALA A 4 -6.88 -6.82 84.78
CA ALA A 4 -6.42 -6.90 83.41
C ALA A 4 -6.98 -5.70 82.60
N LEU A 5 -6.09 -4.90 82.04
CA LEU A 5 -6.43 -3.86 81.05
C LEU A 5 -6.34 -4.47 79.67
N THR A 6 -7.45 -4.48 78.97
CA THR A 6 -7.54 -4.90 77.56
C THR A 6 -7.32 -3.67 76.67
N ALA A 7 -6.21 -3.63 75.89
CA ALA A 7 -5.95 -2.60 74.90
C ALA A 7 -6.56 -2.99 73.56
N ILE A 8 -7.48 -2.21 73.04
CA ILE A 8 -8.07 -2.37 71.70
C ILE A 8 -7.15 -1.61 70.72
N ALA A 9 -6.49 -2.34 69.83
CA ALA A 9 -5.73 -1.78 68.75
C ALA A 9 -6.67 -1.53 67.55
N LEU A 10 -6.91 -0.25 67.21
CA LEU A 10 -7.56 0.15 65.95
C LEU A 10 -6.53 0.00 64.80
N LEU A 11 -6.74 -0.97 63.92
CA LEU A 11 -6.05 -1.01 62.61
C LEU A 11 -6.70 0.05 61.67
N ALA A 12 -6.00 1.12 61.37
CA ALA A 12 -6.34 2.01 60.27
C ALA A 12 -5.88 1.36 58.96
N LEU A 13 -6.81 0.84 58.14
CA LEU A 13 -6.54 0.50 56.74
C LEU A 13 -6.36 1.81 55.96
N ALA A 14 -5.11 2.15 55.66
CA ALA A 14 -4.79 3.15 54.65
C ALA A 14 -5.08 2.54 53.27
N GLY A 15 -6.20 2.94 52.67
CA GLY A 15 -6.53 2.62 51.26
C GLY A 15 -5.50 3.29 50.36
N ALA A 16 -4.56 2.53 49.84
CA ALA A 16 -3.72 3.00 48.74
C ALA A 16 -4.60 3.18 47.49
N ALA A 17 -4.95 4.42 47.21
CA ALA A 17 -5.52 4.77 45.93
C ALA A 17 -4.46 4.46 44.85
N PHE A 18 -4.63 3.37 44.09
CA PHE A 18 -3.85 3.14 42.88
C PHE A 18 -4.19 4.30 41.93
N ALA A 19 -3.29 5.26 41.82
CA ALA A 19 -3.35 6.24 40.76
C ALA A 19 -3.29 5.49 39.43
N SER A 20 -4.35 5.59 38.63
CA SER A 20 -4.30 5.10 37.25
C SER A 20 -3.07 5.73 36.58
N PRO A 21 -2.26 4.96 35.84
CA PRO A 21 -1.11 5.51 35.13
C PRO A 21 -1.61 6.67 34.27
N ALA A 22 -0.97 7.82 34.39
CA ALA A 22 -1.27 9.00 33.59
C ALA A 22 -1.22 8.59 32.12
N GLN A 23 -2.35 8.67 31.42
CA GLN A 23 -2.40 8.37 30.01
C GLN A 23 -1.51 9.38 29.28
N THR A 24 -0.56 8.87 28.51
CA THR A 24 0.24 9.72 27.61
C THR A 24 -0.73 10.48 26.70
N PRO A 25 -0.59 11.80 26.54
CA PRO A 25 -1.47 12.53 25.63
C PRO A 25 -1.40 11.95 24.22
N PRO A 26 -2.51 11.91 23.48
CA PRO A 26 -2.54 11.41 22.12
C PRO A 26 -1.59 12.22 21.22
N THR A 27 -1.04 11.57 20.19
CA THR A 27 -0.33 12.32 19.12
C THR A 27 -1.31 13.26 18.41
N PRO A 28 -0.84 14.34 17.76
CA PRO A 28 -1.73 15.24 17.00
C PRO A 28 -2.62 14.50 15.99
N GLU A 29 -2.08 13.50 15.32
CA GLU A 29 -2.83 12.69 14.35
C GLU A 29 -3.87 11.80 15.05
N ALA A 30 -3.52 11.17 16.16
CA ALA A 30 -4.48 10.36 16.94
C ALA A 30 -5.61 11.22 17.49
N ALA A 31 -5.29 12.44 17.96
CA ALA A 31 -6.28 13.42 18.42
C ALA A 31 -7.18 13.93 17.28
N ALA A 32 -6.72 13.89 16.04
CA ALA A 32 -7.46 14.29 14.84
C ALA A 32 -8.11 13.11 14.08
N THR A 33 -8.18 11.92 14.70
CA THR A 33 -8.71 10.70 14.07
C THR A 33 -10.10 10.35 14.60
N LEU A 34 -11.03 10.08 13.67
CA LEU A 34 -12.35 9.51 13.94
C LEU A 34 -12.35 8.03 13.55
N VAL A 35 -12.94 7.18 14.37
CA VAL A 35 -13.14 5.75 14.09
C VAL A 35 -14.62 5.49 13.85
N ILE A 36 -14.98 5.09 12.64
CA ILE A 36 -16.37 4.76 12.26
C ILE A 36 -16.53 3.24 12.23
N TYR A 37 -17.55 2.74 12.91
CA TYR A 37 -17.86 1.32 12.98
C TYR A 37 -19.35 1.06 12.83
N ASN A 38 -19.72 -0.15 12.38
CA ASN A 38 -21.11 -0.57 12.34
C ASN A 38 -21.58 -0.92 13.76
N HIS A 39 -22.50 -0.12 14.31
CA HIS A 39 -23.01 -0.31 15.68
C HIS A 39 -23.82 -1.60 15.83
N THR A 40 -24.43 -2.09 14.76
CA THR A 40 -25.20 -3.34 14.75
C THR A 40 -24.32 -4.59 14.67
N ASP A 41 -23.00 -4.43 14.42
CA ASP A 41 -22.02 -5.52 14.38
C ASP A 41 -21.07 -5.46 15.59
N PRO A 42 -21.21 -6.36 16.58
CA PRO A 42 -20.34 -6.40 17.75
C PRO A 42 -18.84 -6.59 17.43
N GLN A 43 -18.51 -7.26 16.30
CA GLN A 43 -17.13 -7.43 15.88
C GLN A 43 -16.55 -6.12 15.36
N SER A 44 -17.32 -5.35 14.60
CA SER A 44 -16.95 -4.00 14.15
C SER A 44 -16.64 -3.09 15.34
N GLN A 45 -17.51 -3.09 16.35
CA GLN A 45 -17.29 -2.32 17.59
C GLN A 45 -16.03 -2.78 18.34
N ALA A 46 -15.81 -4.10 18.45
CA ALA A 46 -14.63 -4.64 19.11
C ALA A 46 -13.32 -4.25 18.41
N LEU A 47 -13.31 -4.25 17.08
CA LEU A 47 -12.17 -3.78 16.28
C LEU A 47 -11.93 -2.28 16.45
N ALA A 48 -13.01 -1.46 16.47
CA ALA A 48 -12.92 -0.02 16.69
C ALA A 48 -12.28 0.31 18.05
N LYS A 49 -12.74 -0.34 19.12
CA LYS A 49 -12.14 -0.19 20.46
C LYS A 49 -10.69 -0.65 20.51
N TYR A 50 -10.39 -1.76 19.84
CA TYR A 50 -9.02 -2.28 19.76
C TYR A 50 -8.10 -1.28 19.08
N TYR A 51 -8.46 -0.79 17.90
CA TYR A 51 -7.67 0.18 17.15
C TYR A 51 -7.47 1.48 17.94
N ALA A 52 -8.55 2.05 18.48
CA ALA A 52 -8.47 3.27 19.27
C ALA A 52 -7.54 3.12 20.48
N GLY A 53 -7.62 2.00 21.19
CA GLY A 53 -6.72 1.69 22.30
C GLY A 53 -5.27 1.53 21.88
N ARG A 54 -5.00 0.92 20.71
CA ARG A 54 -3.65 0.74 20.17
C ARG A 54 -3.00 2.06 19.72
N ARG A 55 -3.80 3.02 19.20
CA ARG A 55 -3.33 4.32 18.70
C ARG A 55 -3.49 5.46 19.69
N GLY A 56 -4.14 5.25 20.83
CA GLY A 56 -4.42 6.30 21.81
C GLY A 56 -5.44 7.32 21.29
N ILE A 57 -6.37 6.90 20.44
CA ILE A 57 -7.44 7.75 19.91
C ILE A 57 -8.46 7.99 21.03
N PRO A 58 -8.94 9.26 21.22
CA PRO A 58 -9.92 9.60 22.23
C PRO A 58 -11.20 8.76 22.13
N ALA A 59 -11.76 8.35 23.26
CA ALA A 59 -12.93 7.47 23.28
C ALA A 59 -14.21 8.13 22.69
N ASP A 60 -14.33 9.44 22.75
CA ASP A 60 -15.38 10.23 22.14
C ASP A 60 -15.22 10.42 20.62
N HIS A 61 -14.11 9.94 20.05
CA HIS A 61 -13.88 9.85 18.61
C HIS A 61 -14.27 8.47 18.03
N LEU A 62 -15.02 7.64 18.75
CA LEU A 62 -15.59 6.39 18.23
C LEU A 62 -17.06 6.63 17.85
N LEU A 63 -17.35 6.61 16.55
CA LEU A 63 -18.67 6.85 16.00
C LEU A 63 -19.30 5.53 15.52
N GLY A 64 -20.28 5.02 16.25
CA GLY A 64 -21.12 3.91 15.79
C GLY A 64 -22.24 4.42 14.89
N ILE A 65 -22.40 3.83 13.74
CA ILE A 65 -23.51 4.07 12.80
C ILE A 65 -24.28 2.78 12.57
N ASP A 66 -25.60 2.90 12.39
CA ASP A 66 -26.45 1.77 12.05
C ASP A 66 -26.49 1.65 10.51
N CYS A 67 -25.80 0.68 9.95
CA CYS A 67 -25.70 0.49 8.52
C CYS A 67 -25.73 -1.00 8.12
N SER A 68 -25.93 -1.28 6.84
CA SER A 68 -25.82 -2.62 6.27
C SER A 68 -24.45 -3.25 6.53
N SER A 69 -24.39 -4.57 6.72
CA SER A 69 -23.13 -5.33 6.77
C SER A 69 -22.65 -5.81 5.39
N LYS A 70 -23.43 -5.59 4.34
CA LYS A 70 -23.07 -5.93 2.95
C LYS A 70 -21.92 -5.03 2.49
N GLU A 71 -21.07 -5.55 1.59
CA GLU A 71 -20.03 -4.72 0.97
C GLU A 71 -20.60 -3.69 -0.01
N GLU A 72 -21.73 -3.97 -0.64
CA GLU A 72 -22.33 -3.10 -1.64
C GLU A 72 -23.73 -2.65 -1.21
N ILE A 73 -23.99 -1.34 -1.35
CA ILE A 73 -25.24 -0.67 -0.97
C ILE A 73 -25.70 0.28 -2.07
N SER A 74 -26.94 0.71 -1.97
CA SER A 74 -27.49 1.77 -2.82
C SER A 74 -26.98 3.17 -2.40
N ARG A 75 -27.11 4.14 -3.30
CA ARG A 75 -26.83 5.55 -3.01
C ARG A 75 -27.71 6.09 -1.86
N ASP A 76 -28.99 5.70 -1.82
CA ASP A 76 -29.91 6.13 -0.78
C ASP A 76 -29.53 5.57 0.60
N GLU A 77 -29.12 4.30 0.70
CA GLU A 77 -28.59 3.72 1.94
C GLU A 77 -27.32 4.48 2.40
N PHE A 78 -26.40 4.79 1.48
CA PHE A 78 -25.21 5.59 1.82
C PHE A 78 -25.60 6.95 2.41
N LEU A 79 -26.54 7.66 1.77
CA LEU A 79 -26.95 9.01 2.20
C LEU A 79 -27.62 9.01 3.56
N VAL A 80 -28.50 8.06 3.80
CA VAL A 80 -29.32 7.99 5.03
C VAL A 80 -28.53 7.35 6.17
N ASP A 81 -27.90 6.20 5.92
CA ASP A 81 -27.36 5.36 6.99
C ASP A 81 -25.87 5.65 7.30
N ILE A 82 -25.15 6.31 6.38
CA ILE A 82 -23.72 6.58 6.55
C ILE A 82 -23.43 8.09 6.55
N ARG A 83 -23.70 8.78 5.44
CA ARG A 83 -23.32 10.20 5.29
C ARG A 83 -24.03 11.11 6.30
N SER A 84 -25.36 10.98 6.43
CA SER A 84 -26.12 11.85 7.32
C SER A 84 -25.74 11.67 8.79
N PRO A 85 -25.59 10.45 9.35
CA PRO A 85 -25.10 10.26 10.70
C PRO A 85 -23.72 10.86 10.95
N ILE A 86 -22.78 10.71 10.00
CA ILE A 86 -21.43 11.28 10.13
C ILE A 86 -21.50 12.81 10.15
N ARG A 87 -22.21 13.44 9.21
CA ARG A 87 -22.37 14.90 9.19
C ARG A 87 -23.03 15.45 10.45
N ASN A 88 -24.05 14.75 10.96
CA ASN A 88 -24.72 15.12 12.20
C ASN A 88 -23.76 15.04 13.38
N ALA A 89 -22.91 14.00 13.46
CA ALA A 89 -21.89 13.87 14.49
C ALA A 89 -20.85 15.00 14.40
N PHE A 90 -20.35 15.33 13.20
CA PHE A 90 -19.43 16.45 13.00
C PHE A 90 -20.01 17.77 13.52
N THR A 91 -21.29 18.01 13.31
CA THR A 91 -21.98 19.21 13.77
C THR A 91 -22.22 19.16 15.29
N ALA A 92 -22.73 18.05 15.81
CA ALA A 92 -23.08 17.90 17.23
C ALA A 92 -21.86 17.98 18.16
N HIS A 93 -20.73 17.42 17.74
CA HIS A 93 -19.47 17.46 18.49
C HIS A 93 -18.62 18.70 18.19
N GLY A 94 -19.03 19.55 17.23
CA GLY A 94 -18.25 20.73 16.84
C GLY A 94 -16.92 20.36 16.15
N TRP A 95 -16.82 19.18 15.52
CA TRP A 95 -15.61 18.73 14.84
C TRP A 95 -15.30 19.52 13.56
N TRP A 96 -16.25 20.27 13.05
CA TRP A 96 -16.06 21.24 11.98
C TRP A 96 -16.77 22.55 12.24
N ARG A 97 -16.33 23.60 11.55
CA ARG A 97 -17.02 24.88 11.43
C ARG A 97 -17.28 25.16 9.96
N VAL A 98 -18.55 25.24 9.60
CA VAL A 98 -19.03 25.57 8.27
C VAL A 98 -19.49 27.01 8.24
N GLU A 99 -19.08 27.78 7.24
CA GLU A 99 -19.49 29.17 7.01
C GLU A 99 -20.08 29.31 5.62
N THR A 100 -21.06 30.19 5.46
CA THR A 100 -21.60 30.58 4.14
C THR A 100 -20.76 31.73 3.60
N GLY A 101 -20.21 31.53 2.40
CA GLY A 101 -19.46 32.57 1.69
C GLY A 101 -20.37 33.65 1.10
N GLU A 102 -19.77 34.69 0.56
CA GLU A 102 -20.48 35.78 -0.15
C GLU A 102 -21.20 35.28 -1.40
N ASP A 103 -20.75 34.19 -1.99
CA ASP A 103 -21.35 33.47 -3.13
C ASP A 103 -22.53 32.59 -2.74
N GLY A 104 -22.92 32.56 -1.45
CA GLY A 104 -23.99 31.71 -0.91
C GLY A 104 -23.58 30.24 -0.74
N GLN A 105 -22.34 29.86 -1.09
CA GLN A 105 -21.87 28.49 -0.91
C GLN A 105 -21.37 28.25 0.53
N HIS A 106 -21.43 26.99 0.96
CA HIS A 106 -20.93 26.57 2.26
C HIS A 106 -19.47 26.12 2.16
N TYR A 107 -18.65 26.49 3.15
CA TYR A 107 -17.23 26.14 3.22
C TYR A 107 -16.86 25.63 4.60
N VAL A 108 -16.11 24.54 4.65
CA VAL A 108 -15.50 24.07 5.91
C VAL A 108 -14.28 24.94 6.21
N ARG A 109 -14.40 25.82 7.20
CA ARG A 109 -13.33 26.76 7.61
C ARG A 109 -12.31 26.14 8.54
N SER A 110 -12.77 25.26 9.42
CA SER A 110 -11.88 24.51 10.31
C SER A 110 -12.47 23.13 10.61
N ALA A 111 -11.59 22.18 10.87
CA ALA A 111 -11.97 20.84 11.33
C ALA A 111 -10.91 20.29 12.28
N SER A 112 -11.34 19.75 13.43
CA SER A 112 -10.47 19.03 14.37
C SER A 112 -10.23 17.60 13.93
N ILE A 113 -11.20 16.96 13.28
CA ILE A 113 -11.05 15.63 12.67
C ILE A 113 -10.53 15.79 11.26
N ARG A 114 -9.45 15.09 10.93
CA ARG A 114 -8.77 15.10 9.63
C ARG A 114 -8.54 13.69 9.08
N PHE A 115 -8.42 12.70 9.95
CA PHE A 115 -8.24 11.30 9.62
C PHE A 115 -9.49 10.52 10.01
N VAL A 116 -9.83 9.51 9.20
CA VAL A 116 -10.95 8.61 9.46
C VAL A 116 -10.49 7.17 9.25
N ALA A 117 -10.72 6.33 10.26
CA ALA A 117 -10.57 4.89 10.15
C ALA A 117 -11.95 4.24 10.06
N VAL A 118 -12.27 3.61 8.92
CA VAL A 118 -13.52 2.89 8.71
C VAL A 118 -13.31 1.42 9.03
N MET A 119 -14.08 0.89 9.98
CA MET A 119 -13.93 -0.48 10.44
C MET A 119 -14.65 -1.50 9.54
N ARG A 120 -14.10 -2.71 9.52
CA ARG A 120 -14.79 -3.89 8.98
C ARG A 120 -16.21 -3.97 9.55
N GLY A 121 -17.20 -4.28 8.70
CA GLY A 121 -18.62 -4.25 9.05
C GLY A 121 -19.36 -3.04 8.47
N VAL A 122 -18.66 -1.98 8.07
CA VAL A 122 -19.22 -0.86 7.28
C VAL A 122 -19.16 -1.20 5.80
N PRO A 123 -20.19 -0.87 4.98
CA PRO A 123 -20.18 -1.10 3.54
C PRO A 123 -18.95 -0.53 2.83
N LEU A 124 -18.55 -1.19 1.73
CA LEU A 124 -17.35 -0.85 0.97
C LEU A 124 -17.66 0.10 -0.21
N LYS A 125 -18.75 -0.17 -0.93
CA LYS A 125 -19.02 0.46 -2.22
C LYS A 125 -20.50 0.73 -2.45
N ILE A 126 -20.75 1.70 -3.31
CA ILE A 126 -22.07 2.22 -3.66
C ILE A 126 -22.33 1.89 -5.13
N GLN A 127 -23.40 1.15 -5.39
CA GLN A 127 -23.77 0.77 -6.75
C GLN A 127 -24.23 1.96 -7.58
N SER A 128 -24.13 1.83 -8.91
CA SER A 128 -24.64 2.82 -9.85
C SER A 128 -26.13 3.10 -9.61
N SER A 129 -26.51 4.34 -9.70
CA SER A 129 -27.90 4.78 -9.58
C SER A 129 -28.35 5.48 -10.86
N THR A 130 -29.65 5.34 -11.19
CA THR A 130 -30.26 5.92 -12.40
C THR A 130 -30.61 7.41 -12.26
N ARG A 131 -30.09 8.12 -11.25
CA ARG A 131 -30.38 9.55 -11.09
C ARG A 131 -29.68 10.36 -12.18
N ASP A 132 -30.48 11.04 -13.00
CA ASP A 132 -30.05 11.88 -14.14
C ASP A 132 -29.21 13.12 -13.78
N THR A 133 -28.93 13.36 -12.51
CA THR A 133 -28.18 14.53 -12.02
C THR A 133 -26.73 14.60 -12.49
N ALA A 134 -26.24 13.51 -13.04
CA ALA A 134 -24.87 13.37 -13.51
C ALA A 134 -24.53 14.24 -14.72
N LEU A 135 -25.43 14.31 -15.69
CA LEU A 135 -25.19 15.00 -16.96
C LEU A 135 -25.28 16.52 -16.83
N GLU A 136 -26.10 17.04 -15.91
CA GLU A 136 -26.25 18.48 -15.71
C GLU A 136 -25.03 19.15 -15.06
N ALA A 137 -24.30 18.40 -14.18
CA ALA A 137 -23.11 18.91 -13.51
C ALA A 137 -21.89 19.03 -14.44
N HIS A 138 -21.92 18.38 -15.60
CA HIS A 138 -20.81 18.31 -16.55
C HIS A 138 -21.20 18.76 -17.97
N ALA A 139 -22.13 19.73 -18.07
CA ALA A 139 -22.60 20.27 -19.34
C ALA A 139 -21.49 20.79 -20.28
N ASP A 140 -20.31 21.09 -19.72
CA ASP A 140 -19.13 21.56 -20.47
C ASP A 140 -18.30 20.44 -21.11
N ILE A 141 -18.58 19.17 -20.78
CA ILE A 141 -17.82 18.04 -21.32
C ILE A 141 -18.39 17.62 -22.67
N GLN A 142 -17.54 17.65 -23.70
CA GLN A 142 -17.94 17.26 -25.05
C GLN A 142 -18.33 15.76 -25.10
N PRO A 143 -19.53 15.42 -25.60
CA PRO A 143 -19.94 14.03 -25.79
C PRO A 143 -18.94 13.23 -26.66
N GLY A 144 -18.69 11.97 -26.29
CA GLY A 144 -17.77 11.10 -27.03
C GLY A 144 -16.29 11.22 -26.65
N THR A 145 -15.95 12.06 -25.68
CA THR A 145 -14.59 12.09 -25.10
C THR A 145 -14.45 11.06 -23.97
N PRO A 146 -13.23 10.56 -23.64
CA PRO A 146 -13.01 9.72 -22.46
C PRO A 146 -13.57 10.35 -21.19
N MET A 147 -13.44 11.66 -21.04
CA MET A 147 -13.98 12.40 -19.89
C MET A 147 -15.51 12.35 -19.81
N ALA A 148 -16.21 12.30 -20.95
CA ALA A 148 -17.67 12.15 -20.95
C ALA A 148 -18.13 10.78 -20.46
N LEU A 149 -17.34 9.72 -20.69
CA LEU A 149 -17.61 8.38 -20.16
C LEU A 149 -17.44 8.36 -18.63
N ILE A 150 -16.45 9.06 -18.12
CA ILE A 150 -16.16 9.18 -16.67
C ILE A 150 -17.24 10.03 -15.98
N ALA A 151 -17.66 11.13 -16.59
CA ALA A 151 -18.62 12.07 -16.02
C ALA A 151 -20.02 11.49 -15.81
N GLY A 152 -20.38 10.43 -16.53
CA GLY A 152 -21.66 9.74 -16.37
C GLY A 152 -21.72 8.67 -15.29
N GLN A 153 -20.57 8.36 -14.65
CA GLN A 153 -20.47 7.31 -13.64
C GLN A 153 -20.75 7.87 -12.25
N ASN A 154 -21.57 7.17 -11.47
CA ASN A 154 -21.91 7.58 -10.11
C ASN A 154 -21.77 6.45 -9.08
N GLU A 155 -21.21 5.31 -9.47
CA GLU A 155 -20.72 4.31 -8.54
C GLU A 155 -19.44 4.79 -7.86
N ALA A 156 -19.28 4.48 -6.58
CA ALA A 156 -18.15 4.98 -5.81
C ALA A 156 -17.77 4.04 -4.66
N CYS A 157 -16.57 4.23 -4.13
CA CYS A 157 -16.20 3.72 -2.82
C CYS A 157 -16.83 4.57 -1.71
N VAL A 158 -17.39 3.92 -0.69
CA VAL A 158 -17.94 4.60 0.51
C VAL A 158 -16.90 5.51 1.15
N ASP A 159 -15.66 5.06 1.25
CA ASP A 159 -14.56 5.82 1.87
C ASP A 159 -14.23 7.10 1.07
N SER A 160 -14.26 7.00 -0.26
CA SER A 160 -14.01 8.14 -1.15
C SER A 160 -15.12 9.20 -1.06
N GLU A 161 -16.36 8.78 -0.85
CA GLU A 161 -17.49 9.67 -0.59
C GLU A 161 -17.40 10.34 0.79
N ILE A 162 -16.97 9.61 1.82
CA ILE A 162 -16.69 10.21 3.13
C ILE A 162 -15.55 11.22 3.02
N ALA A 163 -14.49 10.92 2.26
CA ALA A 163 -13.38 11.84 2.03
C ALA A 163 -13.81 13.13 1.37
N ALA A 164 -14.77 13.07 0.45
CA ALA A 164 -15.31 14.23 -0.27
C ALA A 164 -16.20 15.15 0.59
N MET A 165 -16.53 14.79 1.83
CA MET A 165 -17.47 15.56 2.68
C MET A 165 -17.03 16.99 2.95
N PHE A 166 -15.75 17.30 2.89
CA PHE A 166 -15.24 18.67 3.09
C PHE A 166 -15.44 19.57 1.86
N SER A 167 -15.64 19.01 0.69
CA SER A 167 -15.94 19.80 -0.50
C SER A 167 -17.33 20.44 -0.46
N LEU A 168 -18.26 19.87 0.35
CA LEU A 168 -19.66 20.29 0.46
C LEU A 168 -20.39 20.38 -0.90
N ILE A 169 -19.79 19.84 -1.96
CA ILE A 169 -20.40 19.77 -3.28
C ILE A 169 -21.65 18.87 -3.18
N PRO A 170 -22.81 19.31 -3.68
CA PRO A 170 -23.97 18.44 -3.78
C PRO A 170 -23.61 17.19 -4.60
N GLU A 171 -24.32 16.11 -4.37
CA GLU A 171 -24.09 14.85 -5.08
C GLU A 171 -24.03 15.06 -6.58
N THR A 172 -22.84 14.89 -7.12
CA THR A 172 -22.59 14.92 -8.56
C THR A 172 -22.25 13.52 -9.02
N ALA A 173 -22.52 13.21 -10.27
CA ALA A 173 -21.88 12.07 -10.89
C ALA A 173 -20.45 12.42 -11.30
N GLY A 174 -19.63 11.40 -11.36
CA GLY A 174 -18.23 11.55 -11.67
C GLY A 174 -17.36 11.91 -10.44
N PHE A 175 -16.09 11.99 -10.66
CA PHE A 175 -15.12 12.30 -9.61
C PHE A 175 -15.09 13.79 -9.26
N ILE A 176 -14.68 14.08 -8.04
CA ILE A 176 -14.35 15.42 -7.58
C ILE A 176 -12.82 15.53 -7.56
N PRO A 177 -12.20 16.57 -8.17
CA PRO A 177 -10.76 16.76 -8.08
C PRO A 177 -10.29 16.82 -6.62
N ASN A 178 -9.23 16.10 -6.32
CA ASN A 178 -8.67 16.05 -4.97
C ASN A 178 -7.71 17.24 -4.75
N PRO A 179 -8.02 18.21 -3.87
CA PRO A 179 -7.17 19.37 -3.63
C PRO A 179 -5.83 19.01 -2.95
N TYR A 180 -5.71 17.81 -2.41
CA TYR A 180 -4.49 17.33 -1.76
C TYR A 180 -3.59 16.53 -2.73
N PHE A 181 -4.04 16.26 -3.95
CA PHE A 181 -3.25 15.56 -4.95
C PHE A 181 -1.91 16.25 -5.21
N GLN A 182 -0.82 15.48 -5.25
CA GLN A 182 0.58 15.93 -5.44
C GLN A 182 1.15 16.84 -4.34
N GLN A 183 0.42 17.16 -3.26
CA GLN A 183 0.98 17.88 -2.13
C GLN A 183 2.11 17.06 -1.46
N SER A 184 3.03 17.76 -0.77
CA SER A 184 4.18 17.14 -0.12
C SER A 184 4.30 17.47 1.37
N VAL A 185 3.26 18.07 1.94
CA VAL A 185 3.23 18.51 3.33
C VAL A 185 2.16 17.76 4.12
N PRO A 186 2.34 17.57 5.44
CA PRO A 186 1.35 16.92 6.29
C PRO A 186 -0.02 17.61 6.26
N ALA A 187 -1.10 16.83 6.23
CA ALA A 187 -2.46 17.34 6.13
C ALA A 187 -2.85 18.30 7.26
N LEU A 188 -2.35 18.07 8.47
CA LEU A 188 -2.63 18.93 9.63
C LEU A 188 -2.04 20.35 9.50
N THR A 189 -1.09 20.55 8.58
CA THR A 189 -0.51 21.88 8.31
C THR A 189 -1.33 22.71 7.33
N LEU A 190 -2.34 22.10 6.68
CA LEU A 190 -3.17 22.73 5.67
C LEU A 190 -4.62 22.93 6.17
N PRO A 191 -5.32 23.97 5.72
CA PRO A 191 -6.73 24.15 6.00
C PRO A 191 -7.59 23.10 5.28
N PRO A 192 -8.83 22.81 5.74
CA PRO A 192 -9.75 21.84 5.11
C PRO A 192 -10.06 22.10 3.63
N ALA A 193 -9.97 23.36 3.19
CA ALA A 193 -10.15 23.71 1.77
C ALA A 193 -9.09 23.12 0.84
N HIS A 194 -7.92 22.74 1.37
CA HIS A 194 -6.80 22.18 0.63
C HIS A 194 -6.55 20.69 0.91
N THR A 195 -7.39 20.06 1.73
CA THR A 195 -7.30 18.63 2.03
C THR A 195 -8.69 18.04 2.19
N PRO A 196 -8.94 16.81 1.74
CA PRO A 196 -10.15 16.06 2.09
C PRO A 196 -10.08 15.55 3.54
N LEU A 197 -11.10 14.84 3.99
CA LEU A 197 -10.95 13.86 5.05
C LEU A 197 -10.07 12.72 4.54
N LEU A 198 -9.05 12.35 5.30
CA LEU A 198 -8.12 11.27 4.93
C LEU A 198 -8.66 9.95 5.47
N VAL A 199 -9.33 9.19 4.63
CA VAL A 199 -10.08 7.98 5.00
C VAL A 199 -9.29 6.73 4.63
N CYS A 200 -9.04 5.86 5.59
CA CYS A 200 -8.52 4.52 5.36
C CYS A 200 -9.44 3.49 5.99
N ARG A 201 -9.48 2.30 5.39
CA ARG A 201 -10.30 1.19 5.85
C ARG A 201 -9.47 0.16 6.59
N LEU A 202 -9.90 -0.22 7.79
CA LEU A 202 -9.41 -1.36 8.55
C LEU A 202 -10.41 -2.52 8.36
N ASP A 203 -10.34 -3.14 7.19
CA ASP A 203 -11.19 -4.26 6.76
C ASP A 203 -10.32 -5.31 6.04
N GLY A 204 -10.85 -6.50 5.86
CA GLY A 204 -10.15 -7.60 5.22
C GLY A 204 -10.89 -8.92 5.39
N PRO A 205 -10.31 -10.06 4.97
CA PRO A 205 -10.95 -11.36 5.01
C PRO A 205 -11.39 -11.83 6.40
N SER A 206 -10.71 -11.38 7.47
CA SER A 206 -11.09 -11.73 8.84
C SER A 206 -10.64 -10.67 9.86
N ASP A 207 -11.24 -10.68 11.04
CA ASP A 207 -10.86 -9.82 12.16
C ASP A 207 -9.40 -10.05 12.59
N ALA A 208 -8.91 -11.28 12.48
CA ALA A 208 -7.51 -11.59 12.79
C ALA A 208 -6.54 -10.91 11.84
N ILE A 209 -6.89 -10.83 10.54
CA ILE A 209 -6.10 -10.10 9.54
C ILE A 209 -6.14 -8.60 9.82
N VAL A 210 -7.31 -8.04 10.17
CA VAL A 210 -7.41 -6.61 10.53
C VAL A 210 -6.56 -6.28 11.76
N ARG A 211 -6.58 -7.12 12.80
CA ARG A 211 -5.70 -6.94 13.97
C ARG A 211 -4.23 -7.04 13.60
N HIS A 212 -3.87 -7.98 12.72
CA HIS A 212 -2.50 -8.11 12.22
C HIS A 212 -2.05 -6.84 11.49
N MET A 213 -2.88 -6.26 10.62
CA MET A 213 -2.59 -4.98 9.93
C MET A 213 -2.25 -3.87 10.93
N ILE A 214 -3.08 -3.72 11.97
CA ILE A 214 -2.89 -2.71 13.03
C ILE A 214 -1.57 -2.96 13.79
N ASP A 215 -1.36 -4.17 14.26
CA ASP A 215 -0.21 -4.51 15.10
C ASP A 215 1.10 -4.47 14.32
N ALA A 216 1.11 -4.97 13.08
CA ALA A 216 2.27 -4.94 12.20
C ALA A 216 2.66 -3.50 11.85
N ALA A 217 1.70 -2.62 11.54
CA ALA A 217 1.96 -1.21 11.28
C ALA A 217 2.64 -0.54 12.49
N ILE A 218 2.04 -0.66 13.69
CA ILE A 218 2.57 -0.06 14.92
C ILE A 218 3.94 -0.63 15.30
N ALA A 219 4.18 -1.92 15.08
CA ALA A 219 5.47 -2.53 15.35
C ALA A 219 6.56 -2.03 14.38
N THR A 220 6.21 -1.95 13.09
CA THR A 220 7.13 -1.53 12.04
C THR A 220 7.54 -0.05 12.16
N GLU A 221 6.67 0.83 12.63
CA GLU A 221 7.03 2.23 12.91
C GLU A 221 8.23 2.37 13.86
N LYS A 222 8.38 1.44 14.81
CA LYS A 222 9.46 1.44 15.80
C LYS A 222 10.81 1.00 15.23
N THR A 223 10.78 0.08 14.28
CA THR A 223 11.98 -0.59 13.74
C THR A 223 12.31 -0.16 12.31
N GLY A 224 11.34 0.39 11.59
CA GLY A 224 11.38 0.64 10.15
C GLY A 224 10.99 -0.58 9.33
N LEU A 225 10.49 -0.32 8.12
CA LEU A 225 10.21 -1.34 7.13
C LEU A 225 11.49 -1.65 6.35
N TRP A 226 12.03 -2.84 6.53
CA TRP A 226 13.26 -3.32 5.90
C TRP A 226 12.96 -4.56 5.07
N GLY A 227 13.61 -4.68 3.91
CA GLY A 227 13.43 -5.81 3.01
C GLY A 227 13.57 -5.39 1.54
N TRP A 228 13.21 -6.29 0.65
CA TRP A 228 13.20 -6.08 -0.79
C TRP A 228 11.92 -5.40 -1.25
N ALA A 229 12.04 -4.51 -2.23
CA ALA A 229 10.92 -4.07 -3.04
C ALA A 229 10.86 -4.89 -4.34
N TYR A 230 9.67 -5.37 -4.68
CA TYR A 230 9.40 -6.12 -5.91
C TYR A 230 8.48 -5.32 -6.79
N LEU A 231 8.90 -5.10 -8.03
CA LEU A 231 8.14 -4.37 -9.05
C LEU A 231 7.79 -5.31 -10.20
N ASP A 232 6.52 -5.37 -10.53
CA ASP A 232 5.93 -6.24 -11.55
C ASP A 232 5.44 -5.36 -12.71
N GLU A 233 6.39 -4.93 -13.56
CA GLU A 233 6.12 -4.12 -14.76
C GLU A 233 5.55 -4.99 -15.88
N ARG A 234 4.81 -4.39 -16.79
CA ARG A 234 4.11 -5.14 -17.85
C ARG A 234 4.64 -4.87 -19.25
N SER A 235 5.55 -3.92 -19.40
CA SER A 235 6.11 -3.52 -20.70
C SER A 235 5.04 -3.21 -21.78
N ILE A 236 3.91 -2.62 -21.36
CA ILE A 236 2.81 -2.26 -22.26
C ILE A 236 3.15 -0.95 -22.97
N LEU A 237 3.36 -1.03 -24.29
CA LEU A 237 3.74 0.12 -25.11
C LEU A 237 2.54 0.90 -25.68
N SER A 238 1.31 0.49 -25.39
CA SER A 238 0.11 1.18 -25.87
C SER A 238 -0.03 2.56 -25.22
N PRO A 239 -0.29 3.63 -25.99
CA PRO A 239 -0.55 4.94 -25.45
C PRO A 239 -1.66 4.91 -24.38
N GLY A 240 -1.46 5.61 -23.28
CA GLY A 240 -2.37 5.61 -22.12
C GLY A 240 -2.09 4.51 -21.10
N TYR A 241 -1.35 3.46 -21.45
CA TYR A 241 -0.96 2.39 -20.52
C TYR A 241 0.52 2.45 -20.11
N VAL A 242 1.40 3.03 -20.95
CA VAL A 242 2.83 3.15 -20.65
C VAL A 242 3.11 3.85 -19.30
N VAL A 243 2.24 4.76 -18.90
CA VAL A 243 2.34 5.51 -17.64
C VAL A 243 2.32 4.60 -16.41
N GLY A 244 1.66 3.43 -16.47
CA GLY A 244 1.67 2.47 -15.37
C GLY A 244 3.07 1.94 -15.07
N ASP A 245 3.83 1.54 -16.10
CA ASP A 245 5.23 1.13 -15.95
C ASP A 245 6.13 2.32 -15.56
N GLU A 246 5.85 3.53 -16.05
CA GLU A 246 6.60 4.73 -15.67
C GLU A 246 6.49 5.02 -14.16
N TRP A 247 5.32 4.82 -13.55
CA TRP A 247 5.17 4.95 -12.10
C TRP A 247 5.98 3.91 -11.33
N LEU A 248 5.98 2.64 -11.77
CA LEU A 248 6.77 1.59 -11.14
C LEU A 248 8.27 1.87 -11.27
N THR A 249 8.74 2.18 -12.47
CA THR A 249 10.14 2.55 -12.75
C THR A 249 10.59 3.75 -11.90
N SER A 250 9.74 4.79 -11.79
CA SER A 250 10.01 5.99 -10.99
C SER A 250 10.08 5.67 -9.50
N ALA A 251 9.10 4.89 -8.99
CA ALA A 251 9.10 4.41 -7.60
C ALA A 251 10.36 3.58 -7.29
N GLY A 252 10.71 2.64 -8.18
CA GLY A 252 11.91 1.82 -8.04
C GLY A 252 13.20 2.63 -8.01
N SER A 253 13.30 3.64 -8.88
CA SER A 253 14.44 4.54 -8.92
C SER A 253 14.56 5.38 -7.63
N ALA A 254 13.43 5.88 -7.11
CA ALA A 254 13.39 6.60 -5.84
C ALA A 254 13.78 5.70 -4.66
N MET A 255 13.25 4.47 -4.61
CA MET A 255 13.59 3.47 -3.59
C MET A 255 15.07 3.13 -3.58
N ARG A 256 15.67 2.85 -4.74
CA ARG A 256 17.12 2.56 -4.83
C ARG A 256 17.96 3.73 -4.29
N ARG A 257 17.63 4.97 -4.65
CA ARG A 257 18.35 6.16 -4.13
C ARG A 257 18.22 6.35 -2.63
N GLN A 258 17.14 5.85 -2.03
CA GLN A 258 16.89 5.92 -0.58
C GLN A 258 17.36 4.67 0.18
N GLY A 259 18.04 3.74 -0.49
CA GLY A 259 18.59 2.54 0.11
C GLY A 259 17.57 1.44 0.41
N ILE A 260 16.51 1.36 -0.39
CA ILE A 260 15.66 0.17 -0.49
C ILE A 260 16.11 -0.60 -1.74
N PRO A 261 16.57 -1.85 -1.61
CA PRO A 261 16.97 -2.64 -2.77
C PRO A 261 15.72 -3.11 -3.53
N VAL A 262 15.81 -3.12 -4.85
CA VAL A 262 14.66 -3.35 -5.74
C VAL A 262 14.96 -4.45 -6.74
N ILE A 263 14.04 -5.41 -6.83
CA ILE A 263 13.97 -6.43 -7.87
C ILE A 263 12.79 -6.06 -8.78
N ALA A 264 13.05 -5.84 -10.05
CA ALA A 264 12.04 -5.51 -11.03
C ALA A 264 11.94 -6.61 -12.09
N ASP A 265 10.72 -7.03 -12.39
CA ASP A 265 10.39 -7.86 -13.54
C ASP A 265 9.84 -6.96 -14.65
N TYR A 266 10.37 -7.15 -15.86
CA TYR A 266 10.00 -6.39 -17.06
C TYR A 266 9.28 -7.28 -18.10
N ALA A 267 8.81 -8.44 -17.70
CA ALA A 267 8.04 -9.32 -18.58
C ALA A 267 6.67 -8.70 -18.90
N SER A 268 6.12 -9.03 -20.08
CA SER A 268 4.77 -8.59 -20.45
C SER A 268 3.65 -9.28 -19.66
N GLU A 269 3.97 -10.33 -18.93
CA GLU A 269 3.08 -11.09 -18.06
C GLU A 269 3.39 -10.78 -16.60
N VAL A 270 2.39 -10.90 -15.72
CA VAL A 270 2.60 -10.79 -14.26
C VAL A 270 3.54 -11.86 -13.75
N LEU A 271 4.18 -11.59 -12.61
CA LEU A 271 5.05 -12.54 -11.92
C LEU A 271 4.45 -13.96 -11.91
N PRO A 272 5.19 -14.99 -12.32
CA PRO A 272 4.70 -16.37 -12.23
C PRO A 272 4.61 -16.86 -10.78
N PRO A 273 3.80 -17.90 -10.49
CA PRO A 273 3.65 -18.43 -9.13
C PRO A 273 4.97 -18.82 -8.45
N GLY A 274 5.94 -19.35 -9.22
CA GLY A 274 7.25 -19.73 -8.73
C GLY A 274 8.25 -18.58 -8.58
N PHE A 275 7.86 -17.33 -8.82
CA PHE A 275 8.80 -16.20 -8.69
C PHE A 275 9.27 -16.07 -7.22
N PRO A 276 10.59 -16.02 -6.99
CA PRO A 276 11.18 -16.14 -5.66
C PRO A 276 11.16 -14.83 -4.87
N MET A 277 10.00 -14.47 -4.32
CA MET A 277 9.84 -13.28 -3.48
C MET A 277 10.12 -13.60 -2.01
N THR A 278 11.34 -13.37 -1.55
CA THR A 278 11.71 -13.46 -0.13
C THR A 278 11.87 -12.07 0.47
N ASP A 279 11.65 -11.95 1.79
CA ASP A 279 11.79 -10.68 2.52
C ASP A 279 11.05 -9.51 1.82
N ALA A 280 9.85 -9.79 1.31
CA ALA A 280 9.07 -8.82 0.56
C ALA A 280 8.48 -7.75 1.51
N ALA A 281 9.05 -6.55 1.47
CA ALA A 281 8.62 -5.38 2.22
C ALA A 281 7.70 -4.46 1.39
N VAL A 282 7.97 -4.36 0.09
CA VAL A 282 7.15 -3.59 -0.85
C VAL A 282 6.86 -4.45 -2.07
N TYR A 283 5.63 -4.40 -2.54
CA TYR A 283 5.24 -4.94 -3.84
C TYR A 283 4.39 -3.92 -4.59
N TYR A 284 4.80 -3.59 -5.79
CA TYR A 284 4.00 -2.82 -6.73
C TYR A 284 3.93 -3.56 -8.07
N GLY A 285 2.70 -3.74 -8.54
CA GLY A 285 2.44 -4.37 -9.83
C GLY A 285 1.12 -3.88 -10.42
N TRP A 286 0.83 -4.29 -11.64
CA TRP A 286 -0.39 -3.87 -12.29
C TRP A 286 -0.84 -4.77 -13.42
N TYR A 287 -2.10 -4.61 -13.76
CA TYR A 287 -2.83 -5.00 -14.95
C TYR A 287 -3.09 -6.52 -15.10
N THR A 288 -3.54 -7.13 -14.01
CA THR A 288 -4.16 -8.47 -14.01
C THR A 288 -5.37 -8.46 -13.10
N GLN A 289 -6.49 -9.03 -13.55
CA GLN A 289 -7.81 -8.90 -12.90
C GLN A 289 -7.87 -9.53 -11.52
N ASP A 290 -7.35 -10.73 -11.38
CA ASP A 290 -7.39 -11.48 -10.14
C ASP A 290 -5.98 -11.85 -9.67
N VAL A 291 -5.86 -12.11 -8.37
CA VAL A 291 -4.60 -12.48 -7.72
C VAL A 291 -3.87 -13.57 -8.48
N ALA A 292 -2.62 -13.34 -8.77
CA ALA A 292 -1.74 -14.22 -9.52
C ALA A 292 -0.34 -14.26 -8.88
N GLY A 293 0.58 -14.96 -9.52
CA GLY A 293 1.96 -15.05 -9.06
C GLY A 293 2.12 -15.70 -7.70
N PRO A 294 3.16 -15.34 -6.94
CA PRO A 294 3.43 -15.90 -5.62
C PRO A 294 2.26 -15.69 -4.64
N PHE A 295 1.47 -14.65 -4.83
CA PHE A 295 0.36 -14.31 -3.95
C PHE A 295 -0.83 -15.28 -4.06
N ALA A 296 -0.94 -16.01 -5.16
CA ALA A 296 -1.92 -17.09 -5.31
C ALA A 296 -1.55 -18.30 -4.45
N LEU A 297 -0.29 -18.46 -4.05
CA LEU A 297 0.17 -19.58 -3.24
C LEU A 297 -0.10 -19.34 -1.75
N PRO A 298 -0.74 -20.29 -1.03
CA PRO A 298 -1.08 -20.12 0.38
C PRO A 298 0.14 -19.99 1.30
N GLY A 299 1.30 -20.49 0.88
CA GLY A 299 2.55 -20.44 1.64
C GLY A 299 3.29 -19.10 1.58
N PHE A 300 2.94 -18.20 0.65
CA PHE A 300 3.56 -16.89 0.53
C PHE A 300 3.21 -15.99 1.73
N LYS A 301 4.19 -15.23 2.20
CA LYS A 301 3.99 -14.23 3.26
C LYS A 301 4.85 -13.00 3.02
N PHE A 302 4.23 -11.85 3.16
CA PHE A 302 4.93 -10.58 3.29
C PHE A 302 5.62 -10.44 4.65
N LEU A 303 6.63 -9.57 4.70
CA LEU A 303 7.17 -9.12 5.99
C LEU A 303 6.12 -8.30 6.76
N PRO A 304 6.13 -8.34 8.11
CA PRO A 304 5.27 -7.47 8.90
C PRO A 304 5.49 -5.99 8.53
N GLY A 305 4.40 -5.26 8.33
CA GLY A 305 4.44 -3.86 7.91
C GLY A 305 4.50 -3.66 6.40
N ALA A 306 4.58 -4.70 5.58
CA ALA A 306 4.69 -4.56 4.13
C ALA A 306 3.56 -3.73 3.52
N VAL A 307 3.92 -2.95 2.49
CA VAL A 307 2.99 -2.20 1.63
C VAL A 307 2.94 -2.88 0.27
N ALA A 308 1.77 -3.37 -0.12
CA ALA A 308 1.61 -4.15 -1.35
C ALA A 308 0.42 -3.65 -2.16
N VAL A 309 0.65 -3.22 -3.40
CA VAL A 309 -0.41 -2.67 -4.27
C VAL A 309 -0.33 -3.32 -5.65
N HIS A 310 -1.49 -3.78 -6.15
CA HIS A 310 -1.64 -4.18 -7.56
C HIS A 310 -2.74 -3.37 -8.22
N ILE A 311 -2.38 -2.51 -9.16
CA ILE A 311 -3.33 -1.65 -9.87
C ILE A 311 -4.08 -2.46 -10.91
N HIS A 312 -5.39 -2.50 -10.77
CA HIS A 312 -6.32 -3.00 -11.77
C HIS A 312 -7.72 -2.47 -11.47
N SER A 313 -8.57 -2.42 -12.49
CA SER A 313 -10.01 -2.25 -12.32
C SER A 313 -10.55 -3.37 -11.44
N TYR A 314 -11.46 -3.04 -10.54
CA TYR A 314 -12.06 -4.03 -9.64
C TYR A 314 -11.07 -4.76 -8.71
N SER A 315 -9.83 -4.27 -8.54
CA SER A 315 -8.82 -4.90 -7.69
C SER A 315 -9.22 -4.99 -6.20
N ALA A 316 -10.21 -4.19 -5.79
CA ALA A 316 -10.85 -4.24 -4.48
C ALA A 316 -12.39 -4.41 -4.59
N ARG A 317 -12.90 -5.10 -5.65
CA ARG A 317 -14.36 -5.36 -5.79
C ARG A 317 -14.97 -6.07 -4.58
N THR A 318 -14.16 -6.81 -3.86
CA THR A 318 -14.35 -7.31 -2.51
C THR A 318 -13.02 -7.26 -1.77
N VAL A 319 -13.07 -6.98 -0.47
CA VAL A 319 -11.89 -6.99 0.40
C VAL A 319 -11.96 -8.14 1.43
N ARG A 320 -13.09 -8.84 1.48
CA ARG A 320 -13.38 -9.89 2.47
C ARG A 320 -13.15 -11.30 1.96
N ASP A 321 -12.83 -11.48 0.67
CA ASP A 321 -12.45 -12.76 0.09
C ASP A 321 -10.91 -12.87 0.01
N PRO A 322 -10.28 -13.89 0.63
CA PRO A 322 -8.82 -14.08 0.59
C PRO A 322 -8.29 -14.60 -0.74
N ASN A 323 -9.16 -14.89 -1.72
CA ASN A 323 -8.79 -15.51 -3.00
C ASN A 323 -9.33 -14.79 -4.24
N ALA A 324 -10.11 -13.70 -4.07
CA ALA A 324 -10.70 -12.96 -5.16
C ALA A 324 -10.17 -11.53 -5.24
N ALA A 325 -10.04 -11.00 -6.44
CA ALA A 325 -9.45 -9.69 -6.69
C ALA A 325 -7.99 -9.61 -6.20
N TRP A 326 -7.54 -8.47 -5.68
CA TRP A 326 -6.17 -8.29 -5.20
C TRP A 326 -6.11 -7.88 -3.72
N ALA A 327 -6.93 -6.92 -3.31
CA ALA A 327 -6.81 -6.33 -1.98
C ALA A 327 -6.95 -7.35 -0.85
N GLY A 328 -8.02 -8.17 -0.87
CA GLY A 328 -8.23 -9.23 0.13
C GLY A 328 -7.09 -10.26 0.20
N PRO A 329 -6.66 -10.82 -0.94
CA PRO A 329 -5.51 -11.73 -1.00
C PRO A 329 -4.20 -11.14 -0.47
N LEU A 330 -3.83 -9.90 -0.84
CA LEU A 330 -2.59 -9.27 -0.34
C LEU A 330 -2.61 -9.13 1.18
N LEU A 331 -3.74 -8.71 1.75
CA LEU A 331 -3.93 -8.64 3.21
C LEU A 331 -3.86 -10.04 3.85
N ALA A 332 -4.47 -11.05 3.23
CA ALA A 332 -4.40 -12.44 3.72
C ALA A 332 -2.97 -13.00 3.69
N ARG A 333 -2.12 -12.49 2.83
CA ARG A 333 -0.68 -12.82 2.76
C ARG A 333 0.19 -11.98 3.70
N GLY A 334 -0.42 -11.11 4.53
CA GLY A 334 0.26 -10.38 5.60
C GLY A 334 0.68 -8.96 5.28
N ALA A 335 0.27 -8.38 4.14
CA ALA A 335 0.45 -6.96 3.90
C ALA A 335 -0.27 -6.14 4.98
N ALA A 336 0.39 -5.11 5.51
CA ALA A 336 -0.20 -4.18 6.48
C ALA A 336 -1.00 -3.07 5.79
N ALA A 337 -0.69 -2.79 4.53
CA ALA A 337 -1.39 -1.79 3.74
C ALA A 337 -1.48 -2.22 2.27
N THR A 338 -2.61 -1.91 1.65
CA THR A 338 -2.86 -2.05 0.21
C THR A 338 -3.81 -0.96 -0.28
N MET A 339 -3.88 -0.79 -1.59
CA MET A 339 -4.86 0.08 -2.24
C MET A 339 -5.51 -0.67 -3.40
N GLY A 340 -6.72 -0.27 -3.76
CA GLY A 340 -7.40 -0.88 -4.89
C GLY A 340 -8.60 -0.07 -5.36
N ASN A 341 -9.30 -0.60 -6.35
CA ASN A 341 -10.45 0.04 -6.98
C ASN A 341 -11.67 -0.88 -6.87
N VAL A 342 -12.77 -0.35 -6.37
CA VAL A 342 -14.00 -1.15 -6.16
C VAL A 342 -14.78 -1.38 -7.46
N TYR A 343 -14.55 -0.53 -8.49
CA TYR A 343 -15.11 -0.60 -9.84
C TYR A 343 -14.05 -0.27 -10.89
N GLU A 344 -14.44 0.27 -12.07
CA GLU A 344 -13.56 0.71 -13.16
C GLU A 344 -13.14 2.18 -12.99
N PRO A 345 -11.95 2.49 -12.44
CA PRO A 345 -11.57 3.85 -12.11
C PRO A 345 -10.97 4.64 -13.29
N TYR A 346 -10.60 3.97 -14.36
CA TYR A 346 -9.63 4.42 -15.37
C TYR A 346 -8.22 4.66 -14.77
N LEU A 347 -7.19 4.40 -15.57
CA LEU A 347 -5.81 4.38 -15.05
C LEU A 347 -5.38 5.74 -14.46
N GLU A 348 -5.76 6.82 -15.11
CA GLU A 348 -5.40 8.20 -14.73
C GLU A 348 -5.98 8.60 -13.37
N LEU A 349 -7.05 7.94 -12.90
CA LEU A 349 -7.72 8.23 -11.63
C LEU A 349 -7.42 7.18 -10.56
N THR A 350 -6.48 6.26 -10.80
CA THR A 350 -5.98 5.35 -9.77
C THR A 350 -4.89 6.00 -8.92
N VAL A 351 -4.37 5.26 -7.95
CA VAL A 351 -3.23 5.69 -7.16
C VAL A 351 -1.95 5.75 -8.02
N HIS A 352 -1.22 6.85 -7.98
CA HIS A 352 0.10 7.01 -8.58
C HIS A 352 1.17 6.45 -7.63
N LEU A 353 1.72 5.28 -7.96
CA LEU A 353 2.59 4.53 -7.04
C LEU A 353 3.94 5.20 -6.78
N ASP A 354 4.45 5.99 -7.71
CA ASP A 354 5.64 6.81 -7.55
C ASP A 354 5.45 7.89 -6.48
N ILE A 355 4.30 8.58 -6.52
CA ILE A 355 3.94 9.60 -5.52
C ILE A 355 3.70 8.93 -4.17
N LEU A 356 2.94 7.83 -4.12
CA LEU A 356 2.69 7.07 -2.88
C LEU A 356 4.00 6.72 -2.17
N GLN A 357 4.92 6.08 -2.90
CA GLN A 357 6.18 5.63 -2.34
C GLN A 357 7.07 6.80 -1.89
N ASP A 358 7.15 7.85 -2.68
CA ASP A 358 7.90 9.06 -2.32
C ASP A 358 7.39 9.66 -1.02
N ARG A 359 6.08 9.82 -0.87
CA ARG A 359 5.47 10.40 0.33
C ARG A 359 5.66 9.54 1.57
N LEU A 360 5.54 8.21 1.45
CA LEU A 360 5.84 7.29 2.55
C LEU A 360 7.30 7.41 3.00
N MET A 361 8.26 7.44 2.07
CA MET A 361 9.69 7.60 2.39
C MET A 361 10.02 8.96 3.02
N ASN A 362 9.24 9.99 2.70
CA ASN A 362 9.36 11.33 3.28
C ASN A 362 8.59 11.49 4.61
N GLY A 363 8.07 10.40 5.18
CA GLY A 363 7.51 10.36 6.53
C GLY A 363 6.04 10.77 6.64
N LEU A 364 5.31 10.93 5.54
CA LEU A 364 3.86 11.08 5.57
C LEU A 364 3.21 9.77 6.05
N THR A 365 2.05 9.87 6.67
CA THR A 365 1.24 8.69 7.03
C THR A 365 0.71 7.99 5.79
N LEU A 366 0.26 6.73 5.93
CA LEU A 366 -0.38 5.99 4.84
C LEU A 366 -1.54 6.80 4.23
N ALA A 367 -2.40 7.38 5.06
CA ALA A 367 -3.52 8.18 4.58
C ALA A 367 -3.03 9.42 3.80
N GLU A 368 -2.08 10.17 4.34
CA GLU A 368 -1.52 11.33 3.66
C GLU A 368 -0.87 10.94 2.32
N ALA A 369 -0.01 9.93 2.31
CA ALA A 369 0.66 9.46 1.11
C ALA A 369 -0.34 8.96 0.06
N ALA A 370 -1.36 8.21 0.47
CA ALA A 370 -2.39 7.69 -0.43
C ALA A 370 -3.21 8.81 -1.09
N TYR A 371 -3.66 9.78 -0.29
CA TYR A 371 -4.48 10.88 -0.83
C TYR A 371 -3.65 11.88 -1.65
N THR A 372 -2.36 12.08 -1.36
CA THR A 372 -1.50 12.86 -2.26
C THR A 372 -1.21 12.14 -3.58
N ALA A 373 -1.39 10.83 -3.62
CA ALA A 373 -1.19 10.00 -4.80
C ALA A 373 -2.48 9.70 -5.59
N THR A 374 -3.64 10.13 -5.08
CA THR A 374 -4.95 9.85 -5.70
C THR A 374 -5.58 11.11 -6.27
N PRO A 375 -5.80 11.22 -7.60
CA PRO A 375 -6.26 12.46 -8.25
C PRO A 375 -7.71 12.85 -7.93
N GLY A 376 -8.58 11.86 -7.68
CA GLY A 376 -10.02 12.06 -7.56
C GLY A 376 -10.61 11.58 -6.23
N LEU A 377 -11.65 12.28 -5.77
CA LEU A 377 -12.53 11.92 -4.66
C LEU A 377 -13.93 11.60 -5.20
N SER A 378 -14.82 11.09 -4.34
CA SER A 378 -16.15 10.63 -4.78
C SER A 378 -16.02 9.63 -5.94
N TRP A 379 -15.02 8.76 -5.86
CA TRP A 379 -14.62 7.85 -6.91
C TRP A 379 -14.38 6.43 -6.35
N MET A 380 -13.72 5.59 -7.08
CA MET A 380 -13.69 4.13 -6.88
C MET A 380 -12.50 3.64 -6.04
N ASN A 381 -11.60 4.53 -5.64
CA ASN A 381 -10.39 4.17 -4.91
C ASN A 381 -10.67 3.88 -3.43
N VAL A 382 -10.01 2.86 -2.89
CA VAL A 382 -10.01 2.50 -1.46
C VAL A 382 -8.59 2.33 -0.96
N VAL A 383 -8.34 2.82 0.26
CA VAL A 383 -7.08 2.65 0.99
C VAL A 383 -7.33 1.71 2.16
N LEU A 384 -6.64 0.58 2.21
CA LEU A 384 -6.73 -0.41 3.28
C LEU A 384 -5.45 -0.41 4.10
N GLY A 385 -5.59 -0.19 5.39
CA GLY A 385 -4.49 -0.08 6.34
C GLY A 385 -4.77 0.93 7.43
N ASP A 386 -3.86 1.05 8.36
CA ASP A 386 -3.93 2.05 9.42
C ASP A 386 -3.66 3.46 8.86
N PRO A 387 -4.59 4.43 8.93
CA PRO A 387 -4.39 5.77 8.37
C PRO A 387 -3.16 6.49 8.93
N LEU A 388 -2.73 6.15 10.14
CA LEU A 388 -1.60 6.78 10.81
C LEU A 388 -0.27 6.06 10.58
N TYR A 389 -0.25 4.99 9.83
CA TYR A 389 0.94 4.17 9.60
C TYR A 389 2.04 4.95 8.87
N ARG A 390 3.27 4.93 9.42
CA ARG A 390 4.48 5.51 8.84
C ARG A 390 5.58 4.43 8.74
N PRO A 391 5.67 3.70 7.63
CA PRO A 391 6.59 2.55 7.50
C PRO A 391 8.06 2.92 7.70
N TYR A 392 8.43 4.17 7.43
CA TYR A 392 9.82 4.65 7.47
C TYR A 392 10.09 5.67 8.57
N GLN A 393 9.19 5.79 9.55
CA GLN A 393 9.31 6.78 10.64
C GLN A 393 10.65 6.69 11.38
N SER A 394 11.13 5.49 11.67
CA SER A 394 12.37 5.28 12.41
C SER A 394 13.65 5.51 11.59
N TRP A 395 13.55 5.74 10.28
CA TRP A 395 14.72 5.95 9.44
C TRP A 395 15.45 7.26 9.75
N SER A 396 14.72 8.31 10.11
CA SER A 396 15.31 9.60 10.52
C SER A 396 15.88 9.56 11.94
N ALA A 397 15.42 8.62 12.77
CA ALA A 397 15.88 8.45 14.16
C ALA A 397 17.10 7.52 14.28
N LEU A 398 17.62 6.99 13.18
CA LEU A 398 18.77 6.08 13.15
C LEU A 398 20.12 6.80 13.27
N THR A 399 20.22 7.80 14.15
CA THR A 399 21.49 8.07 14.80
C THR A 399 21.77 6.83 15.68
N PRO A 400 22.93 6.15 15.54
CA PRO A 400 23.22 4.98 16.35
C PRO A 400 23.05 5.33 17.82
N THR A 401 22.02 4.83 18.46
CA THR A 401 21.98 4.80 19.92
C THR A 401 23.18 3.96 20.33
N THR A 402 24.08 4.55 21.06
CA THR A 402 25.32 3.92 21.54
C THR A 402 24.99 2.55 22.14
N GLY A 403 25.48 1.48 21.50
CA GLY A 403 25.29 0.10 21.96
C GLY A 403 24.42 -0.82 21.09
N VAL A 404 23.74 -0.31 20.06
CA VAL A 404 22.98 -1.14 19.10
C VAL A 404 23.76 -1.18 17.78
N HIS A 405 24.21 -2.37 17.40
CA HIS A 405 24.82 -2.54 16.07
C HIS A 405 23.71 -2.50 15.00
N PRO A 406 23.86 -1.66 13.94
CA PRO A 406 22.90 -1.60 12.87
C PRO A 406 22.80 -2.96 12.15
N ASN A 407 21.57 -3.36 11.80
CA ASN A 407 21.36 -4.56 11.02
C ASN A 407 21.88 -4.39 9.57
N ILE A 408 21.88 -5.49 8.80
CA ILE A 408 22.44 -5.50 7.45
C ILE A 408 21.75 -4.50 6.50
N TRP A 409 20.43 -4.34 6.62
CA TRP A 409 19.63 -3.41 5.81
C TRP A 409 19.96 -1.94 6.13
N GLN A 410 20.17 -1.63 7.41
CA GLN A 410 20.56 -0.30 7.86
C GLN A 410 21.96 0.07 7.35
N ARG A 411 22.91 -0.89 7.41
CA ARG A 411 24.27 -0.70 6.85
C ARG A 411 24.22 -0.49 5.34
N TYR A 412 23.47 -1.30 4.63
CA TYR A 412 23.25 -1.14 3.17
C TYR A 412 22.70 0.26 2.86
N ARG A 413 21.60 0.64 3.52
CA ARG A 413 20.98 1.95 3.32
C ARG A 413 21.97 3.10 3.57
N GLN A 414 22.75 3.04 4.65
CA GLN A 414 23.72 4.08 4.96
C GLN A 414 24.76 4.22 3.83
N ILE A 415 25.27 3.11 3.31
CA ILE A 415 26.21 3.12 2.18
C ILE A 415 25.60 3.80 0.95
N VAL A 416 24.35 3.48 0.63
CA VAL A 416 23.65 4.08 -0.51
C VAL A 416 23.47 5.59 -0.32
N LEU A 417 23.08 6.02 0.89
CA LEU A 417 22.91 7.45 1.20
C LEU A 417 24.25 8.21 1.16
N ASP A 418 25.32 7.65 1.70
CA ASP A 418 26.67 8.25 1.67
C ASP A 418 27.20 8.39 0.24
N ALA A 419 26.77 7.48 -0.65
CA ALA A 419 27.04 7.54 -2.09
C ALA A 419 26.05 8.43 -2.87
N ASN A 420 25.15 9.17 -2.21
CA ASN A 420 24.08 9.96 -2.84
C ASN A 420 23.21 9.16 -3.83
N GLY A 421 23.04 7.87 -3.60
CA GLY A 421 22.31 6.96 -4.48
C GLY A 421 23.03 6.60 -5.78
N ASP A 422 24.29 6.96 -5.94
CA ASP A 422 25.09 6.61 -7.11
C ASP A 422 25.67 5.18 -6.94
N PRO A 423 25.26 4.21 -7.77
CA PRO A 423 25.74 2.83 -7.66
C PRO A 423 27.27 2.71 -7.78
N LEU A 424 27.89 3.49 -8.64
CA LEU A 424 29.34 3.44 -8.87
C LEU A 424 30.11 3.86 -7.60
N GLN A 425 29.62 4.88 -6.92
CA GLN A 425 30.22 5.36 -5.66
C GLN A 425 29.96 4.42 -4.48
N ALA A 426 28.86 3.67 -4.51
CA ALA A 426 28.51 2.70 -3.47
C ALA A 426 29.36 1.42 -3.51
N ILE A 427 29.85 0.98 -4.68
CA ILE A 427 30.56 -0.29 -4.89
C ILE A 427 31.69 -0.53 -3.89
N PRO A 428 32.61 0.39 -3.58
CA PRO A 428 33.71 0.13 -2.65
C PRO A 428 33.23 -0.27 -1.25
N GLU A 429 32.27 0.45 -0.70
CA GLU A 429 31.75 0.17 0.65
C GLU A 429 30.81 -1.05 0.66
N LEU A 430 30.03 -1.29 -0.41
CA LEU A 430 29.26 -2.52 -0.58
C LEU A 430 30.18 -3.75 -0.66
N THR A 431 31.36 -3.63 -1.31
CA THR A 431 32.37 -4.70 -1.34
C THR A 431 32.87 -5.03 0.07
N LYS A 432 33.16 -4.02 0.88
CA LYS A 432 33.56 -4.24 2.29
C LYS A 432 32.42 -4.89 3.08
N LEU A 433 31.19 -4.40 2.91
CA LEU A 433 30.02 -4.97 3.56
C LEU A 433 29.84 -6.45 3.19
N ALA A 434 30.04 -6.81 1.92
CA ALA A 434 29.90 -8.17 1.42
C ALA A 434 31.00 -9.12 1.97
N ILE A 435 32.22 -8.61 2.18
CA ILE A 435 33.32 -9.38 2.78
C ILE A 435 33.03 -9.65 4.28
N ASP A 436 32.50 -8.66 4.99
CA ASP A 436 32.23 -8.75 6.43
C ASP A 436 31.00 -9.60 6.76
N ALA A 437 30.03 -9.62 5.86
CA ALA A 437 28.77 -10.30 6.08
C ALA A 437 28.85 -11.78 5.68
N LYS A 438 28.19 -12.63 6.48
CA LYS A 438 28.11 -14.08 6.21
C LYS A 438 26.81 -14.47 5.50
N THR A 439 26.17 -13.53 4.81
CA THR A 439 24.88 -13.71 4.12
C THR A 439 24.98 -13.27 2.66
N SER A 440 24.11 -13.79 1.80
CA SER A 440 24.08 -13.47 0.38
C SER A 440 23.59 -12.06 0.06
N MET A 441 22.76 -11.45 0.94
CA MET A 441 22.12 -10.14 0.70
C MET A 441 23.12 -9.03 0.31
N PRO A 442 24.27 -8.81 0.98
CA PRO A 442 25.23 -7.78 0.55
C PRO A 442 25.90 -8.08 -0.79
N LEU A 443 26.16 -9.36 -1.09
CA LEU A 443 26.69 -9.76 -2.39
C LEU A 443 25.65 -9.53 -3.51
N GLU A 444 24.38 -9.84 -3.26
CA GLU A 444 23.28 -9.56 -4.17
C GLU A 444 23.15 -8.05 -4.44
N ALA A 445 23.16 -7.23 -3.39
CA ALA A 445 23.13 -5.78 -3.50
C ALA A 445 24.36 -5.20 -4.24
N LEU A 446 25.53 -5.74 -4.00
CA LEU A 446 26.76 -5.39 -4.71
C LEU A 446 26.65 -5.74 -6.19
N GLY A 447 26.17 -6.95 -6.53
CA GLY A 447 25.94 -7.37 -7.91
C GLY A 447 24.98 -6.45 -8.65
N GLN A 448 23.88 -6.05 -8.00
CA GLN A 448 22.93 -5.08 -8.57
C GLN A 448 23.58 -3.70 -8.80
N ALA A 449 24.38 -3.20 -7.85
CA ALA A 449 25.10 -1.93 -8.01
C ALA A 449 26.13 -1.98 -9.15
N GLN A 450 26.88 -3.07 -9.27
CA GLN A 450 27.83 -3.31 -10.36
C GLN A 450 27.11 -3.36 -11.73
N ALA A 451 25.97 -4.06 -11.80
CA ALA A 451 25.16 -4.11 -13.02
C ALA A 451 24.59 -2.73 -13.41
N ALA A 452 24.13 -1.95 -12.42
CA ALA A 452 23.65 -0.57 -12.63
C ALA A 452 24.78 0.36 -13.11
N ALA A 453 26.02 0.13 -12.68
CA ALA A 453 27.23 0.83 -13.14
C ALA A 453 27.78 0.30 -14.49
N GLY A 454 27.11 -0.65 -15.15
CA GLY A 454 27.54 -1.24 -16.41
C GLY A 454 28.66 -2.29 -16.29
N GLN A 455 29.02 -2.70 -15.10
CA GLN A 455 30.07 -3.70 -14.81
C GLN A 455 29.48 -5.12 -14.87
N PHE A 456 28.90 -5.51 -15.98
CA PHE A 456 28.08 -6.71 -16.11
C PHE A 456 28.82 -8.02 -15.77
N ASP A 457 30.06 -8.20 -16.26
CA ASP A 457 30.82 -9.44 -15.98
C ASP A 457 31.15 -9.59 -14.49
N THR A 458 31.50 -8.47 -13.83
CA THR A 458 31.76 -8.45 -12.39
C THR A 458 30.48 -8.74 -11.60
N ALA A 459 29.37 -8.14 -12.00
CA ALA A 459 28.05 -8.37 -11.40
C ALA A 459 27.64 -9.85 -11.48
N LEU A 460 27.79 -10.47 -12.65
CA LEU A 460 27.50 -11.89 -12.86
C LEU A 460 28.35 -12.79 -11.96
N GLN A 461 29.65 -12.46 -11.80
CA GLN A 461 30.53 -13.22 -10.90
C GLN A 461 30.13 -13.03 -9.43
N THR A 462 29.82 -11.81 -9.02
CA THR A 462 29.37 -11.49 -7.66
C THR A 462 28.08 -12.25 -7.29
N LEU A 463 27.11 -12.34 -8.20
CA LEU A 463 25.88 -13.10 -7.96
C LEU A 463 26.11 -14.63 -7.91
N ARG A 464 27.10 -15.16 -8.69
CA ARG A 464 27.51 -16.56 -8.52
C ARG A 464 28.15 -16.81 -7.15
N ASP A 465 28.91 -15.87 -6.64
CA ASP A 465 29.52 -15.97 -5.31
C ASP A 465 28.46 -15.83 -4.20
N ALA A 466 27.45 -14.99 -4.38
CA ALA A 466 26.28 -14.93 -3.51
C ALA A 466 25.55 -16.28 -3.44
N ALA A 467 25.34 -16.93 -4.59
CA ALA A 467 24.67 -18.24 -4.65
C ALA A 467 25.47 -19.36 -3.95
N LYS A 468 26.81 -19.28 -3.88
CA LYS A 468 27.65 -20.25 -3.20
C LYS A 468 27.51 -20.20 -1.68
N VAL A 469 27.29 -19.02 -1.11
CA VAL A 469 27.16 -18.81 0.34
C VAL A 469 25.71 -18.91 0.82
N GLU A 470 24.76 -18.97 -0.13
CA GLU A 470 23.32 -19.02 0.18
C GLU A 470 22.84 -20.47 0.35
N HIS A 471 22.08 -20.71 1.41
CA HIS A 471 21.50 -22.00 1.73
C HIS A 471 20.03 -22.15 1.30
N SER A 472 19.29 -21.03 1.21
CA SER A 472 17.91 -21.02 0.77
C SER A 472 17.81 -21.30 -0.73
N ARG A 473 17.10 -22.37 -1.12
CA ARG A 473 16.82 -22.68 -2.54
C ARG A 473 16.11 -21.52 -3.21
N LEU A 474 15.16 -20.90 -2.52
CA LEU A 474 14.37 -19.80 -3.06
C LEU A 474 15.24 -18.55 -3.36
N ILE A 475 16.18 -18.20 -2.47
CA ILE A 475 17.12 -17.10 -2.72
C ILE A 475 18.08 -17.46 -3.83
N ARG A 476 18.61 -18.69 -3.88
CA ARG A 476 19.46 -19.12 -4.99
C ARG A 476 18.76 -19.04 -6.34
N PHE A 477 17.46 -19.37 -6.36
CA PHE A 477 16.65 -19.23 -7.58
C PHE A 477 16.49 -17.75 -7.96
N ARG A 478 16.27 -16.85 -7.01
CA ARG A 478 16.25 -15.40 -7.27
C ARG A 478 17.56 -14.90 -7.87
N LEU A 479 18.69 -15.28 -7.30
CA LEU A 479 20.03 -14.93 -7.81
C LEU A 479 20.26 -15.46 -9.24
N ALA A 480 19.71 -16.62 -9.59
CA ALA A 480 19.74 -17.15 -10.95
C ALA A 480 18.91 -16.28 -11.90
N LEU A 481 17.69 -15.90 -11.52
CA LEU A 481 16.86 -15.00 -12.32
C LEU A 481 17.50 -13.62 -12.52
N GLU A 482 18.13 -13.06 -11.51
CA GLU A 482 18.86 -11.79 -11.62
C GLU A 482 20.05 -11.90 -12.57
N ARG A 483 20.78 -13.01 -12.57
CA ARG A 483 21.87 -13.26 -13.55
C ARG A 483 21.33 -13.25 -14.99
N ILE A 484 20.21 -13.92 -15.22
CA ILE A 484 19.55 -13.96 -16.54
C ILE A 484 19.14 -12.54 -16.97
N GLU A 485 18.56 -11.76 -16.06
CA GLU A 485 18.15 -10.38 -16.32
C GLU A 485 19.36 -9.46 -16.62
N ILE A 486 20.48 -9.61 -15.91
CA ILE A 486 21.72 -8.87 -16.19
C ILE A 486 22.25 -9.21 -17.57
N LEU A 487 22.23 -10.48 -17.98
CA LEU A 487 22.64 -10.92 -19.32
C LEU A 487 21.73 -10.30 -20.40
N ARG A 488 20.41 -10.28 -20.16
CA ARG A 488 19.44 -9.65 -21.05
C ARG A 488 19.73 -8.15 -21.23
N ARG A 489 19.94 -7.42 -20.14
CA ARG A 489 20.28 -5.98 -20.15
C ARG A 489 21.61 -5.69 -20.81
N ALA A 490 22.58 -6.58 -20.70
CA ALA A 490 23.86 -6.49 -21.38
C ALA A 490 23.78 -6.82 -22.90
N GLY A 491 22.60 -7.17 -23.44
CA GLY A 491 22.40 -7.57 -24.83
C GLY A 491 22.93 -8.98 -25.17
N ARG A 492 23.27 -9.77 -24.14
CA ARG A 492 23.88 -11.12 -24.26
C ARG A 492 22.79 -12.19 -24.26
N LYS A 493 21.94 -12.19 -25.31
CA LYS A 493 20.76 -13.07 -25.38
C LYS A 493 21.14 -14.55 -25.40
N ASP A 494 22.18 -14.95 -26.16
CA ASP A 494 22.61 -16.35 -26.26
C ASP A 494 23.11 -16.85 -24.89
N ASP A 495 23.87 -16.04 -24.17
CA ASP A 495 24.34 -16.38 -22.83
C ASP A 495 23.19 -16.48 -21.83
N ALA A 496 22.16 -15.64 -21.95
CA ALA A 496 20.96 -15.72 -21.13
C ALA A 496 20.18 -17.03 -21.38
N VAL A 497 20.06 -17.45 -22.65
CA VAL A 497 19.43 -18.73 -23.01
C VAL A 497 20.23 -19.91 -22.46
N GLU A 498 21.56 -19.86 -22.52
CA GLU A 498 22.40 -20.92 -21.96
C GLU A 498 22.30 -20.98 -20.42
N ALA A 499 22.30 -19.83 -19.74
CA ALA A 499 22.09 -19.78 -18.31
C ALA A 499 20.73 -20.39 -17.91
N ILE A 500 19.66 -20.14 -18.67
CA ILE A 500 18.34 -20.75 -18.41
C ILE A 500 18.43 -22.28 -18.56
N LYS A 501 19.13 -22.82 -19.56
CA LYS A 501 19.27 -24.27 -19.70
C LYS A 501 20.04 -24.92 -18.55
N GLU A 502 21.08 -24.25 -18.04
CA GLU A 502 21.82 -24.70 -16.85
C GLU A 502 20.91 -24.70 -15.63
N ASP A 503 20.14 -23.61 -15.45
CA ASP A 503 19.24 -23.43 -14.31
C ASP A 503 18.04 -24.39 -14.33
N LEU A 504 17.53 -24.78 -15.53
CA LEU A 504 16.51 -25.83 -15.69
C LEU A 504 16.99 -27.20 -15.18
N GLY A 505 18.29 -27.46 -15.19
CA GLY A 505 18.89 -28.67 -14.61
C GLY A 505 19.04 -28.62 -13.09
N THR A 506 18.94 -27.43 -12.50
CA THR A 506 19.17 -27.18 -11.06
C THR A 506 17.85 -26.94 -10.30
N PHE A 507 16.92 -26.21 -10.91
CA PHE A 507 15.63 -25.81 -10.36
C PHE A 507 14.53 -26.61 -11.06
N ASP A 508 14.08 -27.68 -10.40
CA ASP A 508 13.30 -28.78 -10.99
C ASP A 508 11.85 -28.87 -10.51
N SER A 509 11.39 -27.93 -9.65
CA SER A 509 9.95 -27.85 -9.33
C SER A 509 9.14 -27.32 -10.51
N ASP A 510 7.86 -27.70 -10.58
CA ASP A 510 6.96 -27.27 -11.66
C ASP A 510 6.86 -25.74 -11.75
N GLU A 511 6.85 -25.05 -10.60
CA GLU A 511 6.81 -23.60 -10.52
C GLU A 511 8.10 -22.95 -11.02
N GLU A 512 9.28 -23.47 -10.64
CA GLU A 512 10.58 -22.98 -11.10
C GLU A 512 10.75 -23.20 -12.61
N GLN A 513 10.40 -24.39 -13.10
CA GLN A 513 10.42 -24.73 -14.53
C GLN A 513 9.49 -23.82 -15.34
N THR A 514 8.28 -23.57 -14.83
CA THR A 514 7.32 -22.64 -15.47
C THR A 514 7.89 -21.22 -15.52
N THR A 515 8.53 -20.75 -14.44
CA THR A 515 9.15 -19.42 -14.37
C THR A 515 10.28 -19.29 -15.39
N LEU A 516 11.22 -20.24 -15.43
CA LEU A 516 12.33 -20.24 -16.40
C LEU A 516 11.82 -20.34 -17.84
N GLY A 517 10.81 -21.18 -18.09
CA GLY A 517 10.19 -21.33 -19.40
C GLY A 517 9.56 -20.04 -19.94
N ARG A 518 8.86 -19.28 -19.08
CA ARG A 518 8.30 -17.96 -19.44
C ARG A 518 9.40 -16.96 -19.79
N ILE A 519 10.46 -16.88 -18.99
CA ILE A 519 11.59 -15.99 -19.24
C ILE A 519 12.29 -16.37 -20.56
N ALA A 520 12.47 -17.66 -20.84
CA ALA A 520 13.03 -18.12 -22.10
C ALA A 520 12.20 -17.68 -23.30
N LEU A 521 10.87 -17.79 -23.22
CA LEU A 521 9.96 -17.32 -24.26
C LEU A 521 10.01 -15.79 -24.45
N ALA A 522 10.14 -15.03 -23.36
CA ALA A 522 10.29 -13.57 -23.43
C ALA A 522 11.60 -13.14 -24.11
N ILE A 523 12.69 -13.87 -23.85
CA ILE A 523 14.01 -13.59 -24.47
C ILE A 523 14.04 -13.99 -25.95
N ASN A 524 13.41 -15.12 -26.29
CA ASN A 524 13.39 -15.67 -27.64
C ASN A 524 11.96 -16.09 -28.05
N PRO A 525 11.09 -15.11 -28.34
CA PRO A 525 9.71 -15.39 -28.69
C PRO A 525 9.63 -16.25 -29.97
N PRO A 526 8.67 -17.20 -30.04
CA PRO A 526 8.44 -17.96 -31.26
C PRO A 526 8.06 -17.03 -32.43
N PRO A 527 8.39 -17.38 -33.68
CA PRO A 527 8.00 -16.58 -34.83
C PRO A 527 6.47 -16.44 -34.86
N PRO A 528 5.96 -15.26 -35.27
CA PRO A 528 4.53 -15.04 -35.35
C PRO A 528 3.87 -16.12 -36.23
N PRO A 529 2.65 -16.56 -35.88
CA PRO A 529 1.98 -17.59 -36.67
C PRO A 529 1.84 -17.11 -38.12
N THR A 530 2.20 -17.97 -39.07
CA THR A 530 2.05 -17.68 -40.50
C THR A 530 0.58 -17.35 -40.76
N PRO A 531 0.26 -16.22 -41.43
CA PRO A 531 -1.12 -15.90 -41.76
C PRO A 531 -1.76 -17.07 -42.52
N SER A 532 -2.88 -17.56 -42.04
CA SER A 532 -3.66 -18.56 -42.78
C SER A 532 -3.97 -18.01 -44.17
N PRO A 533 -3.79 -18.78 -45.24
CA PRO A 533 -4.12 -18.30 -46.57
C PRO A 533 -5.59 -17.91 -46.63
N ILE A 534 -5.84 -16.66 -47.04
CA ILE A 534 -7.18 -16.17 -47.28
C ILE A 534 -7.83 -17.09 -48.31
N PRO A 535 -8.99 -17.71 -48.05
CA PRO A 535 -9.69 -18.50 -49.05
C PRO A 535 -9.92 -17.63 -50.28
N SER A 536 -9.35 -18.02 -51.43
CA SER A 536 -9.62 -17.38 -52.69
C SER A 536 -11.08 -17.61 -53.03
N HIS A 537 -11.94 -16.58 -52.84
CA HIS A 537 -13.23 -16.55 -53.46
C HIS A 537 -13.00 -16.48 -54.99
N THR A 538 -13.10 -17.59 -55.65
CA THR A 538 -13.28 -17.63 -57.11
C THR A 538 -14.70 -17.13 -57.44
N PRO A 539 -14.86 -16.27 -58.46
CA PRO A 539 -16.12 -15.62 -58.79
C PRO A 539 -17.18 -16.59 -59.30
#